data_84ecb89f8ec1d900f183ac45f143d092
#
_entry.id   84ecb89f8ec1d900f183ac45f143d092
#
_cell.length_a   1.000
_cell.length_b   1.000
_cell.length_c   1.000
_cell.angle_alpha   90.00
_cell.angle_beta   90.00
_cell.angle_gamma   90.00
#
_symmetry.space_group_name_H-M   'P 1'
#
loop_
_entity.id
_entity.type
_entity.pdbx_description
1 polymer ?
#
loop_
_entity_poly.entity_id
_entity_poly.type
_entity_poly.pdbx_seq_one_letter_code
_entity_poly.pdbx_strand_id
1 'polypeptide(L)'
;MLIKCLLDYKYLKIRKLFCEWLAFLSKAPYIRVVLKSIFIMPYRRLPNTDSARLRAMQKALTKSENMLPMELPYSAVTLQELRYFLPEFKQAIMMQRDVFERQTSKNKQHQECFRKARLYISHFIQVLNFAIARGEMKPDVRKYFNLPADETKLPQLNTERDVIEWGKKLIDGEQKRLSEGMTPVMNPTIAHVKVHYENFVRLNTQQKGLQESNSNALAKISDLRGKADRIILNLWNEIEEHYNNESPSVKREKAAEYGVSYVWRKNEKAEAEAERLELNLFSNVE
;
A
#
# COMPACT_ATOMS: atom_id res chain seq x y z
N MET A 1 35.15 -41.72 9.62
CA MET A 1 33.74 -42.15 9.44
C MET A 1 33.10 -42.62 10.76
N LEU A 2 33.81 -43.32 11.65
CA LEU A 2 33.30 -43.84 12.94
C LEU A 2 32.94 -42.79 14.01
N ILE A 3 33.58 -41.62 14.05
CA ILE A 3 33.32 -40.56 15.05
C ILE A 3 32.00 -39.84 14.81
N LYS A 4 31.60 -39.71 13.55
CA LYS A 4 30.31 -39.06 13.17
C LYS A 4 29.11 -39.95 13.55
N CYS A 5 29.23 -41.27 13.37
CA CYS A 5 28.23 -42.25 13.79
C CYS A 5 28.03 -42.30 15.34
N LEU A 6 29.12 -42.13 16.09
CA LEU A 6 29.06 -42.11 17.56
C LEU A 6 28.43 -40.84 18.13
N LEU A 7 28.62 -39.69 17.47
CA LEU A 7 27.98 -38.42 17.83
C LEU A 7 26.49 -38.46 17.52
N ASP A 8 26.11 -39.00 16.36
CA ASP A 8 24.69 -39.14 15.95
C ASP A 8 23.95 -40.14 16.86
N TYR A 9 24.60 -41.22 17.28
CA TYR A 9 24.01 -42.19 18.22
C TYR A 9 23.81 -41.59 19.62
N LYS A 10 24.79 -40.82 20.13
CA LYS A 10 24.65 -40.14 21.42
C LYS A 10 23.56 -39.07 21.36
N TYR A 11 23.45 -38.32 20.25
CA TYR A 11 22.42 -37.30 20.06
C TYR A 11 21.02 -37.93 19.97
N LEU A 12 20.85 -39.02 19.28
CA LEU A 12 19.61 -39.78 19.22
C LEU A 12 19.20 -40.34 20.58
N LYS A 13 20.15 -40.83 21.36
CA LYS A 13 19.89 -41.39 22.69
C LYS A 13 19.48 -40.29 23.71
N ILE A 14 20.14 -39.14 23.65
CA ILE A 14 19.80 -37.97 24.47
C ILE A 14 18.41 -37.44 24.07
N ARG A 15 18.09 -37.36 22.81
CA ARG A 15 16.78 -36.95 22.29
C ARG A 15 15.67 -37.91 22.71
N LYS A 16 15.94 -39.20 22.71
CA LYS A 16 14.99 -40.23 23.16
C LYS A 16 14.72 -40.15 24.65
N LEU A 17 15.78 -40.02 25.46
CA LEU A 17 15.67 -39.80 26.91
C LEU A 17 14.96 -38.49 27.25
N PHE A 18 15.20 -37.45 26.50
CA PHE A 18 14.50 -36.15 26.69
C PHE A 18 13.01 -36.23 26.32
N CYS A 19 12.66 -36.99 25.26
CA CYS A 19 11.26 -37.24 24.89
C CYS A 19 10.57 -38.14 25.93
N GLU A 20 11.22 -39.16 26.47
CA GLU A 20 10.69 -40.01 27.53
C GLU A 20 10.52 -39.24 28.85
N TRP A 21 11.46 -38.35 29.19
CA TRP A 21 11.38 -37.46 30.35
C TRP A 21 10.27 -36.44 30.21
N LEU A 22 10.09 -35.84 29.03
CA LEU A 22 8.95 -34.97 28.70
C LEU A 22 7.62 -35.72 28.74
N ALA A 23 7.57 -36.96 28.28
CA ALA A 23 6.37 -37.81 28.35
C ALA A 23 6.02 -38.21 29.78
N PHE A 24 7.02 -38.39 30.67
CA PHE A 24 6.81 -38.63 32.10
C PHE A 24 6.29 -37.39 32.82
N LEU A 25 6.87 -36.22 32.54
CA LEU A 25 6.41 -34.92 33.07
C LEU A 25 5.01 -34.57 32.59
N SER A 26 4.63 -35.00 31.39
CA SER A 26 3.28 -34.75 30.84
C SER A 26 2.16 -35.53 31.51
N LYS A 27 2.48 -36.53 32.35
CA LYS A 27 1.50 -37.28 33.14
C LYS A 27 1.05 -36.57 34.42
N ALA A 28 1.80 -35.54 34.88
CA ALA A 28 1.37 -34.72 36.01
C ALA A 28 0.54 -33.52 35.51
N PRO A 29 -0.75 -33.42 35.83
CA PRO A 29 -1.64 -32.37 35.30
C PRO A 29 -1.10 -30.96 35.59
N TYR A 30 -0.54 -30.74 36.76
CA TYR A 30 0.03 -29.45 37.17
C TYR A 30 1.26 -29.06 36.30
N ILE A 31 2.16 -30.00 36.01
CA ILE A 31 3.34 -29.73 35.18
C ILE A 31 2.95 -29.49 33.70
N ARG A 32 1.90 -30.14 33.22
CA ARG A 32 1.36 -29.92 31.88
C ARG A 32 0.77 -28.52 31.72
N VAL A 33 0.07 -28.00 32.74
CA VAL A 33 -0.47 -26.65 32.76
C VAL A 33 0.67 -25.63 32.79
N VAL A 34 1.65 -25.78 33.67
CA VAL A 34 2.81 -24.87 33.78
C VAL A 34 3.67 -24.86 32.52
N LEU A 35 3.91 -26.00 31.89
CA LEU A 35 4.64 -26.07 30.63
C LEU A 35 3.84 -25.47 29.47
N LYS A 36 2.52 -25.66 29.42
CA LYS A 36 1.66 -25.04 28.43
C LYS A 36 1.63 -23.52 28.57
N SER A 37 1.51 -23.00 29.78
CA SER A 37 1.48 -21.56 30.03
C SER A 37 2.78 -20.84 29.67
N ILE A 38 3.94 -21.55 29.72
CA ILE A 38 5.23 -21.04 29.27
C ILE A 38 5.28 -20.93 27.73
N PHE A 39 4.57 -21.77 27.00
CA PHE A 39 4.53 -21.75 25.53
C PHE A 39 3.45 -20.87 24.93
N ILE A 40 2.40 -20.54 25.68
CA ILE A 40 1.28 -19.70 25.22
C ILE A 40 1.54 -18.26 25.67
N MET A 41 2.38 -17.56 24.93
CA MET A 41 2.70 -16.14 25.19
C MET A 41 2.54 -15.30 23.93
N PRO A 42 1.99 -14.07 24.07
CA PRO A 42 1.94 -13.15 22.94
C PRO A 42 3.37 -12.82 22.49
N TYR A 43 3.59 -12.84 21.19
CA TYR A 43 4.89 -12.52 20.59
C TYR A 43 4.94 -11.08 20.12
N ARG A 44 6.11 -10.51 20.13
CA ARG A 44 6.37 -9.17 19.60
C ARG A 44 6.20 -9.17 18.08
N ARG A 45 5.37 -8.28 17.56
CA ARG A 45 5.13 -8.10 16.13
C ARG A 45 5.57 -6.72 15.68
N LEU A 46 6.57 -6.66 14.81
CA LEU A 46 7.01 -5.41 14.19
C LEU A 46 5.90 -4.80 13.31
N PRO A 47 5.79 -3.47 13.24
CA PRO A 47 4.79 -2.80 12.43
C PRO A 47 5.06 -3.03 10.95
N ASN A 48 4.04 -3.45 10.19
CA ASN A 48 4.12 -3.72 8.77
C ASN A 48 3.53 -2.61 7.89
N THR A 49 2.85 -1.62 8.48
CA THR A 49 2.30 -0.46 7.76
C THR A 49 2.99 0.84 8.18
N ASP A 50 3.07 1.80 7.27
CA ASP A 50 3.72 3.09 7.55
C ASP A 50 3.03 3.84 8.70
N SER A 51 1.70 3.76 8.79
CA SER A 51 0.94 4.33 9.91
C SER A 51 1.23 3.63 11.24
N ALA A 52 1.49 2.31 11.24
CA ALA A 52 1.86 1.59 12.44
C ALA A 52 3.30 1.91 12.87
N ARG A 53 4.24 2.05 11.92
CA ARG A 53 5.61 2.52 12.18
C ARG A 53 5.61 3.91 12.82
N LEU A 54 4.84 4.82 12.21
CA LEU A 54 4.68 6.18 12.72
C LEU A 54 4.15 6.18 14.16
N ARG A 55 3.06 5.44 14.43
CA ARG A 55 2.47 5.35 15.78
C ARG A 55 3.42 4.75 16.81
N ALA A 56 4.19 3.72 16.45
CA ALA A 56 5.17 3.11 17.36
C ALA A 56 6.24 4.13 17.79
N MET A 57 6.81 4.85 16.83
CA MET A 57 7.80 5.89 17.09
C MET A 57 7.22 7.08 17.88
N GLN A 58 6.02 7.53 17.52
CA GLN A 58 5.34 8.64 18.23
C GLN A 58 5.05 8.30 19.67
N LYS A 59 4.55 7.10 19.98
CA LYS A 59 4.29 6.68 21.36
C LYS A 59 5.54 6.74 22.23
N ALA A 60 6.67 6.21 21.73
CA ALA A 60 7.93 6.25 22.46
C ALA A 60 8.39 7.69 22.70
N LEU A 61 8.32 8.55 21.68
CA LEU A 61 8.73 9.95 21.81
C LEU A 61 7.83 10.72 22.81
N THR A 62 6.51 10.62 22.68
CA THR A 62 5.57 11.29 23.60
C THR A 62 5.75 10.85 25.04
N LYS A 63 6.01 9.55 25.27
CA LYS A 63 6.29 9.05 26.62
C LYS A 63 7.59 9.64 27.17
N SER A 64 8.62 9.81 26.34
CA SER A 64 9.90 10.38 26.74
C SER A 64 9.86 11.88 27.09
N GLU A 65 8.91 12.63 26.54
CA GLU A 65 8.76 14.06 26.81
C GLU A 65 8.40 14.36 28.28
N ASN A 66 7.77 13.40 28.96
CA ASN A 66 7.33 13.50 30.35
C ASN A 66 8.28 12.82 31.35
N MET A 67 9.47 12.39 30.93
CA MET A 67 10.41 11.63 31.75
C MET A 67 11.81 12.28 31.74
N LEU A 68 12.55 12.10 32.84
CA LEU A 68 13.94 12.50 32.84
C LEU A 68 14.78 11.56 31.95
N PRO A 69 15.83 12.06 31.29
CA PRO A 69 16.67 11.23 30.42
C PRO A 69 17.27 9.97 31.09
N MET A 70 17.47 10.01 32.40
CA MET A 70 18.00 8.87 33.20
C MET A 70 16.94 7.80 33.50
N GLU A 71 15.67 8.12 33.37
CA GLU A 71 14.54 7.22 33.65
C GLU A 71 14.03 6.52 32.37
N LEU A 72 14.57 6.91 31.21
CA LEU A 72 14.17 6.36 29.94
C LEU A 72 14.67 4.91 29.79
N PRO A 73 13.81 3.98 29.32
CA PRO A 73 14.19 2.58 29.11
C PRO A 73 15.00 2.35 27.82
N TYR A 74 15.54 3.42 27.22
CA TYR A 74 16.38 3.36 26.02
C TYR A 74 17.39 4.50 25.99
N SER A 75 18.43 4.33 25.21
CA SER A 75 19.60 5.21 25.17
C SER A 75 19.29 6.62 24.63
N ALA A 76 20.09 7.61 25.05
CA ALA A 76 20.03 8.96 24.51
C ALA A 76 20.30 8.99 22.98
N VAL A 77 21.10 8.07 22.47
CA VAL A 77 21.41 7.94 21.03
C VAL A 77 20.13 7.56 20.27
N THR A 78 19.41 6.53 20.73
CA THR A 78 18.14 6.09 20.15
C THR A 78 17.08 7.18 20.24
N LEU A 79 17.01 7.93 21.34
CA LEU A 79 16.12 9.07 21.48
C LEU A 79 16.44 10.17 20.45
N GLN A 80 17.71 10.49 20.27
CA GLN A 80 18.13 11.52 19.31
C GLN A 80 17.84 11.09 17.87
N GLU A 81 18.14 9.85 17.52
CA GLU A 81 17.84 9.30 16.21
C GLU A 81 16.32 9.34 15.93
N LEU A 82 15.50 8.99 16.91
CA LEU A 82 14.04 9.05 16.82
C LEU A 82 13.54 10.49 16.61
N ARG A 83 14.07 11.46 17.38
CA ARG A 83 13.69 12.88 17.28
C ARG A 83 13.97 13.47 15.89
N TYR A 84 15.10 13.12 15.27
CA TYR A 84 15.45 13.61 13.95
C TYR A 84 14.69 12.91 12.83
N PHE A 85 14.50 11.59 12.96
CA PHE A 85 13.90 10.81 11.88
C PHE A 85 12.37 10.90 11.82
N LEU A 86 11.70 10.97 12.97
CA LEU A 86 10.24 10.97 13.03
C LEU A 86 9.56 12.09 12.23
N PRO A 87 10.01 13.37 12.29
CA PRO A 87 9.44 14.44 11.50
C PRO A 87 9.59 14.19 9.99
N GLU A 88 10.75 13.71 9.53
CA GLU A 88 11.00 13.39 8.13
C GLU A 88 10.06 12.29 7.63
N PHE A 89 9.93 11.20 8.38
CA PHE A 89 9.05 10.09 8.03
C PHE A 89 7.57 10.51 8.04
N LYS A 90 7.16 11.29 9.03
CA LYS A 90 5.80 11.85 9.11
C LYS A 90 5.48 12.74 7.91
N GLN A 91 6.40 13.63 7.55
CA GLN A 91 6.25 14.52 6.40
C GLN A 91 6.13 13.75 5.08
N ALA A 92 6.97 12.72 4.89
CA ALA A 92 6.89 11.87 3.69
C ALA A 92 5.52 11.19 3.55
N ILE A 93 4.98 10.64 4.64
CA ILE A 93 3.64 10.03 4.66
C ILE A 93 2.55 11.07 4.34
N MET A 94 2.62 12.27 4.93
CA MET A 94 1.65 13.33 4.70
C MET A 94 1.67 13.80 3.24
N MET A 95 2.86 13.99 2.66
CA MET A 95 3.01 14.37 1.25
C MET A 95 2.42 13.33 0.30
N GLN A 96 2.71 12.05 0.52
CA GLN A 96 2.16 10.97 -0.29
C GLN A 96 0.62 10.94 -0.22
N ARG A 97 0.07 11.08 0.97
CA ARG A 97 -1.38 11.10 1.18
C ARG A 97 -2.03 12.27 0.45
N ASP A 98 -1.48 13.47 0.54
CA ASP A 98 -1.99 14.66 -0.14
C ASP A 98 -1.97 14.50 -1.66
N VAL A 99 -0.86 14.00 -2.23
CA VAL A 99 -0.75 13.74 -3.67
C VAL A 99 -1.76 12.67 -4.11
N PHE A 100 -1.93 11.60 -3.34
CA PHE A 100 -2.89 10.54 -3.63
C PHE A 100 -4.34 11.06 -3.59
N GLU A 101 -4.69 11.87 -2.60
CA GLU A 101 -6.02 12.49 -2.50
C GLU A 101 -6.30 13.43 -3.69
N ARG A 102 -5.31 14.24 -4.11
CA ARG A 102 -5.41 15.07 -5.32
C ARG A 102 -5.59 14.24 -6.59
N GLN A 103 -4.81 13.17 -6.75
CA GLN A 103 -4.92 12.25 -7.89
C GLN A 103 -6.32 11.63 -7.95
N THR A 104 -6.84 11.17 -6.82
CA THR A 104 -8.15 10.51 -6.73
C THR A 104 -9.29 11.48 -7.02
N SER A 105 -9.24 12.69 -6.46
CA SER A 105 -10.26 13.71 -6.69
C SER A 105 -10.36 14.13 -8.16
N LYS A 106 -9.24 14.18 -8.88
CA LYS A 106 -9.18 14.55 -10.30
C LYS A 106 -9.56 13.42 -11.25
N ASN A 107 -9.50 12.16 -10.80
CA ASN A 107 -9.76 11.01 -11.65
C ASN A 107 -11.18 10.99 -12.23
N LYS A 108 -12.20 11.37 -11.46
CA LYS A 108 -13.58 11.44 -11.93
C LYS A 108 -13.74 12.43 -13.09
N GLN A 109 -13.18 13.64 -12.92
CA GLN A 109 -13.21 14.68 -13.95
C GLN A 109 -12.46 14.25 -15.21
N HIS A 110 -11.30 13.61 -15.06
CA HIS A 110 -10.53 13.07 -16.17
C HIS A 110 -11.34 12.04 -16.95
N GLN A 111 -11.98 11.09 -16.27
CA GLN A 111 -12.81 10.07 -16.92
C GLN A 111 -14.04 10.64 -17.64
N GLU A 112 -14.65 11.67 -17.08
CA GLU A 112 -15.76 12.36 -17.76
C GLU A 112 -15.31 13.05 -19.04
N CYS A 113 -14.15 13.72 -19.03
CA CYS A 113 -13.59 14.37 -20.22
C CYS A 113 -13.13 13.34 -21.25
N PHE A 114 -12.55 12.21 -20.84
CA PHE A 114 -12.24 11.11 -21.76
C PHE A 114 -13.49 10.60 -22.47
N ARG A 115 -14.57 10.31 -21.73
CA ARG A 115 -15.84 9.85 -22.33
C ARG A 115 -16.43 10.88 -23.28
N LYS A 116 -16.40 12.16 -22.94
CA LYS A 116 -16.89 13.24 -23.82
C LYS A 116 -16.04 13.35 -25.10
N ALA A 117 -14.72 13.39 -24.97
CA ALA A 117 -13.83 13.46 -26.13
C ALA A 117 -14.05 12.27 -27.06
N ARG A 118 -14.09 11.05 -26.51
CA ARG A 118 -14.39 9.82 -27.27
C ARG A 118 -15.74 9.90 -27.98
N LEU A 119 -16.78 10.39 -27.32
CA LEU A 119 -18.11 10.54 -27.89
C LEU A 119 -18.10 11.49 -29.06
N TYR A 120 -17.52 12.68 -28.91
CA TYR A 120 -17.51 13.69 -29.99
C TYR A 120 -16.64 13.27 -31.17
N ILE A 121 -15.52 12.59 -30.95
CA ILE A 121 -14.67 12.03 -31.99
C ILE A 121 -15.43 10.95 -32.77
N SER A 122 -16.05 9.99 -32.09
CA SER A 122 -16.82 8.93 -32.76
C SER A 122 -18.03 9.49 -33.54
N HIS A 123 -18.71 10.45 -32.93
CA HIS A 123 -19.89 11.09 -33.56
C HIS A 123 -19.50 11.88 -34.80
N PHE A 124 -18.39 12.61 -34.78
CA PHE A 124 -17.91 13.31 -35.98
C PHE A 124 -17.63 12.36 -37.12
N ILE A 125 -16.99 11.22 -36.90
CA ILE A 125 -16.72 10.21 -37.92
C ILE A 125 -18.03 9.59 -38.45
N GLN A 126 -19.00 9.34 -37.55
CA GLN A 126 -20.33 8.82 -37.99
C GLN A 126 -21.06 9.82 -38.87
N VAL A 127 -21.08 11.10 -38.51
CA VAL A 127 -21.72 12.15 -39.32
C VAL A 127 -21.04 12.30 -40.67
N LEU A 128 -19.70 12.23 -40.70
CA LEU A 128 -18.96 12.19 -41.97
C LEU A 128 -19.37 11.00 -42.82
N ASN A 129 -19.49 9.81 -42.23
CA ASN A 129 -19.94 8.61 -42.97
C ASN A 129 -21.37 8.77 -43.49
N PHE A 130 -22.28 9.35 -42.72
CA PHE A 130 -23.64 9.62 -43.17
C PHE A 130 -23.71 10.66 -44.30
N ALA A 131 -22.89 11.71 -44.26
CA ALA A 131 -22.80 12.70 -45.31
C ALA A 131 -22.30 12.07 -46.66
N ILE A 132 -21.35 11.14 -46.56
CA ILE A 132 -20.89 10.36 -47.73
C ILE A 132 -21.99 9.43 -48.23
N ALA A 133 -22.70 8.73 -47.35
CA ALA A 133 -23.79 7.81 -47.72
C ALA A 133 -24.97 8.54 -48.40
N ARG A 134 -25.24 9.79 -48.01
CA ARG A 134 -26.26 10.63 -48.64
C ARG A 134 -25.82 11.27 -49.97
N GLY A 135 -24.55 11.07 -50.36
CA GLY A 135 -24.01 11.69 -51.57
C GLY A 135 -23.64 13.18 -51.43
N GLU A 136 -23.68 13.74 -50.21
CA GLU A 136 -23.32 15.14 -49.95
C GLU A 136 -21.81 15.36 -50.03
N MET A 137 -21.02 14.29 -49.78
CA MET A 137 -19.56 14.30 -49.82
C MET A 137 -19.04 13.07 -50.59
N LYS A 138 -17.91 13.25 -51.30
CA LYS A 138 -17.25 12.13 -52.01
C LYS A 138 -16.52 11.21 -51.01
N PRO A 139 -16.43 9.89 -51.23
CA PRO A 139 -15.71 8.94 -50.36
C PRO A 139 -14.23 9.33 -50.13
N ASP A 140 -13.58 9.96 -51.10
CA ASP A 140 -12.18 10.43 -51.01
C ASP A 140 -11.92 11.40 -49.86
N VAL A 141 -12.95 12.07 -49.33
CA VAL A 141 -12.85 12.96 -48.16
C VAL A 141 -12.29 12.22 -46.93
N ARG A 142 -12.49 10.92 -46.83
CA ARG A 142 -11.95 10.10 -45.71
C ARG A 142 -10.42 10.10 -45.63
N LYS A 143 -9.73 10.30 -46.78
CA LYS A 143 -8.27 10.35 -46.85
C LYS A 143 -7.67 11.50 -46.00
N TYR A 144 -8.38 12.62 -45.85
CA TYR A 144 -7.95 13.75 -45.01
C TYR A 144 -7.81 13.36 -43.55
N PHE A 145 -8.60 12.39 -43.10
CA PHE A 145 -8.65 11.90 -41.73
C PHE A 145 -7.86 10.61 -41.52
N ASN A 146 -7.10 10.15 -42.52
CA ASN A 146 -6.43 8.85 -42.55
C ASN A 146 -7.39 7.67 -42.28
N LEU A 147 -8.62 7.79 -42.77
CA LEU A 147 -9.62 6.71 -42.74
C LEU A 147 -9.63 6.00 -44.14
N PRO A 148 -9.80 4.66 -44.14
CA PRO A 148 -9.96 3.92 -45.42
C PRO A 148 -11.16 4.44 -46.23
N ALA A 149 -11.02 4.57 -47.53
CA ALA A 149 -12.09 5.12 -48.40
C ALA A 149 -13.32 4.20 -48.44
N ASP A 150 -13.09 2.89 -48.40
CA ASP A 150 -14.10 1.85 -48.64
C ASP A 150 -14.74 1.29 -47.38
N GLU A 151 -14.26 1.70 -46.17
CA GLU A 151 -14.71 1.18 -44.88
C GLU A 151 -15.48 2.24 -44.09
N THR A 152 -16.73 1.94 -43.71
CA THR A 152 -17.55 2.82 -42.84
C THR A 152 -17.33 2.54 -41.34
N LYS A 153 -16.46 1.57 -41.00
CA LYS A 153 -16.20 1.18 -39.64
C LYS A 153 -15.52 2.29 -38.85
N LEU A 154 -15.95 2.44 -37.58
CA LEU A 154 -15.30 3.36 -36.64
C LEU A 154 -13.95 2.79 -36.18
N PRO A 155 -12.94 3.64 -36.05
CA PRO A 155 -11.67 3.22 -35.42
C PRO A 155 -11.88 2.85 -33.95
N GLN A 156 -10.95 2.07 -33.39
CA GLN A 156 -10.93 1.80 -31.96
C GLN A 156 -10.59 3.08 -31.19
N LEU A 157 -11.42 3.39 -30.20
CA LEU A 157 -11.26 4.57 -29.32
C LEU A 157 -11.31 4.14 -27.84
N ASN A 158 -10.69 3.01 -27.52
CA ASN A 158 -10.80 2.39 -26.21
C ASN A 158 -9.78 2.91 -25.21
N THR A 159 -8.64 3.36 -25.70
CA THR A 159 -7.55 3.87 -24.87
C THR A 159 -7.42 5.40 -24.96
N GLU A 160 -6.81 6.00 -23.94
CA GLU A 160 -6.46 7.43 -23.96
C GLU A 160 -5.57 7.80 -25.15
N ARG A 161 -4.67 6.90 -25.52
CA ARG A 161 -3.79 7.06 -26.69
C ARG A 161 -4.58 7.13 -27.99
N ASP A 162 -5.56 6.24 -28.16
CA ASP A 162 -6.40 6.22 -29.36
C ASP A 162 -7.17 7.54 -29.51
N VAL A 163 -7.76 8.03 -28.41
CA VAL A 163 -8.51 9.28 -28.40
C VAL A 163 -7.61 10.49 -28.72
N ILE A 164 -6.38 10.51 -28.20
CA ILE A 164 -5.41 11.57 -28.50
C ILE A 164 -5.01 11.52 -30.00
N GLU A 165 -4.69 10.35 -30.51
CA GLU A 165 -4.26 10.17 -31.89
C GLU A 165 -5.38 10.52 -32.89
N TRP A 166 -6.56 9.95 -32.69
CA TRP A 166 -7.69 10.20 -33.56
C TRP A 166 -8.23 11.62 -33.45
N GLY A 167 -8.30 12.20 -32.28
CA GLY A 167 -8.71 13.59 -32.12
C GLY A 167 -7.81 14.55 -32.89
N LYS A 168 -6.48 14.34 -32.83
CA LYS A 168 -5.53 15.12 -33.61
C LYS A 168 -5.73 14.93 -35.11
N LYS A 169 -5.84 13.68 -35.61
CA LYS A 169 -6.07 13.39 -37.02
C LYS A 169 -7.34 14.06 -37.56
N LEU A 170 -8.42 14.07 -36.76
CA LEU A 170 -9.66 14.72 -37.17
C LEU A 170 -9.53 16.24 -37.25
N ILE A 171 -8.88 16.85 -36.28
CA ILE A 171 -8.72 18.32 -36.23
C ILE A 171 -7.84 18.76 -37.40
N ASP A 172 -6.68 18.12 -37.60
CA ASP A 172 -5.72 18.45 -38.65
C ASP A 172 -6.35 18.17 -40.06
N GLY A 173 -7.04 17.04 -40.20
CA GLY A 173 -7.70 16.66 -41.44
C GLY A 173 -8.82 17.61 -41.84
N GLU A 174 -9.70 18.02 -40.93
CA GLU A 174 -10.75 18.98 -41.19
C GLU A 174 -10.21 20.37 -41.51
N GLN A 175 -9.16 20.80 -40.77
CA GLN A 175 -8.50 22.07 -41.08
C GLN A 175 -7.92 22.10 -42.46
N LYS A 176 -7.28 21.02 -42.91
CA LYS A 176 -6.75 20.88 -44.28
C LYS A 176 -7.88 20.93 -45.31
N ARG A 177 -8.95 20.18 -45.06
CA ARG A 177 -10.12 20.13 -45.96
C ARG A 177 -10.79 21.49 -46.13
N LEU A 178 -10.94 22.24 -45.02
CA LEU A 178 -11.50 23.60 -45.03
C LEU A 178 -10.58 24.60 -45.74
N SER A 179 -9.25 24.46 -45.65
CA SER A 179 -8.30 25.31 -46.37
C SER A 179 -8.35 25.10 -47.88
N GLU A 180 -8.85 23.96 -48.34
CA GLU A 180 -9.08 23.64 -49.76
C GLU A 180 -10.51 24.09 -50.22
N GLY A 181 -11.26 24.82 -49.38
CA GLY A 181 -12.56 25.40 -49.72
C GLY A 181 -13.73 24.43 -49.64
N MET A 182 -13.57 23.27 -48.99
CA MET A 182 -14.67 22.31 -48.83
C MET A 182 -15.64 22.71 -47.74
N THR A 183 -16.90 22.29 -47.86
CA THR A 183 -17.96 22.55 -46.88
C THR A 183 -17.67 21.85 -45.55
N PRO A 184 -17.80 22.54 -44.38
CA PRO A 184 -17.55 21.93 -43.09
C PRO A 184 -18.52 20.80 -42.76
N VAL A 185 -18.02 19.82 -41.95
CA VAL A 185 -18.90 18.83 -41.31
C VAL A 185 -19.68 19.52 -40.21
N MET A 186 -20.99 19.31 -40.16
CA MET A 186 -21.90 19.91 -39.17
C MET A 186 -22.47 18.84 -38.22
N ASN A 187 -22.75 19.24 -36.98
CA ASN A 187 -23.42 18.40 -35.96
C ASN A 187 -22.76 17.04 -35.65
N PRO A 188 -21.55 16.98 -35.06
CA PRO A 188 -20.84 18.11 -34.44
C PRO A 188 -19.90 18.81 -35.41
N THR A 189 -19.68 20.10 -35.21
CA THR A 189 -18.60 20.82 -35.88
C THR A 189 -17.25 20.40 -35.33
N ILE A 190 -16.18 20.55 -36.11
CA ILE A 190 -14.82 20.29 -35.61
C ILE A 190 -14.43 21.16 -34.42
N ALA A 191 -14.99 22.36 -34.30
CA ALA A 191 -14.79 23.24 -33.17
C ALA A 191 -15.29 22.61 -31.86
N HIS A 192 -16.44 21.95 -31.87
CA HIS A 192 -16.94 21.23 -30.71
C HIS A 192 -16.05 20.03 -30.36
N VAL A 193 -15.61 19.25 -31.35
CA VAL A 193 -14.65 18.15 -31.16
C VAL A 193 -13.37 18.67 -30.52
N LYS A 194 -12.83 19.79 -31.05
CA LYS A 194 -11.60 20.41 -30.59
C LYS A 194 -11.67 20.80 -29.10
N VAL A 195 -12.76 21.45 -28.70
CA VAL A 195 -12.97 21.86 -27.27
C VAL A 195 -12.93 20.65 -26.34
N HIS A 196 -13.63 19.57 -26.66
CA HIS A 196 -13.66 18.38 -25.81
C HIS A 196 -12.33 17.62 -25.84
N TYR A 197 -11.67 17.57 -26.99
CA TYR A 197 -10.36 16.98 -27.18
C TYR A 197 -9.29 17.72 -26.36
N GLU A 198 -9.18 19.02 -26.50
CA GLU A 198 -8.19 19.84 -25.79
C GLU A 198 -8.39 19.79 -24.28
N ASN A 199 -9.62 19.81 -23.80
CA ASN A 199 -9.93 19.63 -22.39
C ASN A 199 -9.46 18.25 -21.87
N PHE A 200 -9.69 17.20 -22.66
CA PHE A 200 -9.23 15.87 -22.30
C PHE A 200 -7.70 15.81 -22.29
N VAL A 201 -7.01 16.28 -23.32
CA VAL A 201 -5.54 16.27 -23.40
C VAL A 201 -4.90 17.00 -22.21
N ARG A 202 -5.45 18.18 -21.89
CA ARG A 202 -4.97 18.96 -20.73
C ARG A 202 -5.13 18.20 -19.42
N LEU A 203 -6.30 17.60 -19.16
CA LEU A 203 -6.54 16.82 -17.94
C LEU A 203 -5.74 15.51 -17.93
N ASN A 204 -5.53 14.89 -19.06
CA ASN A 204 -4.70 13.70 -19.17
C ASN A 204 -3.22 13.98 -18.81
N THR A 205 -2.69 15.09 -19.32
CA THR A 205 -1.32 15.52 -18.94
C THR A 205 -1.24 15.81 -17.45
N GLN A 206 -2.22 16.49 -16.89
CA GLN A 206 -2.29 16.77 -15.45
C GLN A 206 -2.37 15.47 -14.62
N GLN A 207 -3.18 14.51 -15.04
CA GLN A 207 -3.32 13.23 -14.35
C GLN A 207 -2.03 12.40 -14.37
N LYS A 208 -1.32 12.39 -15.50
CA LYS A 208 0.00 11.76 -15.60
C LYS A 208 1.03 12.39 -14.66
N GLY A 209 1.07 13.72 -14.56
CA GLY A 209 1.94 14.42 -13.61
C GLY A 209 1.62 14.09 -12.14
N LEU A 210 0.33 13.94 -11.79
CA LEU A 210 -0.08 13.51 -10.46
C LEU A 210 0.31 12.05 -10.18
N GLN A 211 0.18 11.14 -11.17
CA GLN A 211 0.63 9.75 -11.05
C GLN A 211 2.13 9.66 -10.81
N GLU A 212 2.92 10.42 -11.55
CA GLU A 212 4.37 10.49 -11.38
C GLU A 212 4.74 11.03 -10.00
N SER A 213 4.09 12.13 -9.56
CA SER A 213 4.32 12.71 -8.23
C SER A 213 3.98 11.71 -7.11
N ASN A 214 2.90 10.93 -7.26
CA ASN A 214 2.54 9.89 -6.29
C ASN A 214 3.56 8.75 -6.28
N SER A 215 4.03 8.32 -7.45
CA SER A 215 5.08 7.31 -7.57
C SER A 215 6.38 7.74 -6.87
N ASN A 216 6.80 9.00 -7.08
CA ASN A 216 7.99 9.57 -6.44
C ASN A 216 7.82 9.69 -4.91
N ALA A 217 6.64 10.07 -4.44
CA ALA A 217 6.33 10.12 -3.00
C ALA A 217 6.35 8.72 -2.36
N LEU A 218 5.81 7.70 -3.04
CA LEU A 218 5.87 6.31 -2.59
C LEU A 218 7.30 5.76 -2.57
N ALA A 219 8.12 6.08 -3.57
CA ALA A 219 9.53 5.70 -3.61
C ALA A 219 10.29 6.28 -2.41
N LYS A 220 10.09 7.57 -2.11
CA LYS A 220 10.68 8.21 -0.93
C LYS A 220 10.31 7.51 0.38
N ILE A 221 9.05 7.15 0.57
CA ILE A 221 8.62 6.39 1.77
C ILE A 221 9.27 5.01 1.78
N SER A 222 9.36 4.33 0.64
CA SER A 222 10.00 3.02 0.53
C SER A 222 11.45 3.05 1.00
N ASP A 223 12.20 4.06 0.63
CA ASP A 223 13.59 4.25 1.05
C ASP A 223 13.70 4.49 2.57
N LEU A 224 12.74 5.22 3.13
CA LEU A 224 12.70 5.51 4.56
C LEU A 224 12.25 4.31 5.43
N ARG A 225 11.51 3.33 4.88
CA ARG A 225 11.01 2.17 5.63
C ARG A 225 12.11 1.36 6.29
N GLY A 226 13.19 1.09 5.57
CA GLY A 226 14.33 0.33 6.11
C GLY A 226 14.98 1.00 7.32
N LYS A 227 15.07 2.34 7.30
CA LYS A 227 15.55 3.13 8.44
C LYS A 227 14.56 3.13 9.60
N ALA A 228 13.27 3.30 9.31
CA ALA A 228 12.20 3.22 10.31
C ALA A 228 12.18 1.88 11.05
N ASP A 229 12.25 0.76 10.30
CA ASP A 229 12.24 -0.58 10.88
C ASP A 229 13.46 -0.83 11.76
N ARG A 230 14.64 -0.33 11.39
CA ARG A 230 15.87 -0.41 12.18
C ARG A 230 15.74 0.38 13.48
N ILE A 231 15.28 1.63 13.43
CA ILE A 231 15.07 2.46 14.62
C ILE A 231 14.07 1.81 15.57
N ILE A 232 12.94 1.33 15.04
CA ILE A 232 11.91 0.65 15.84
C ILE A 232 12.45 -0.63 16.48
N LEU A 233 13.21 -1.42 15.74
CA LEU A 233 13.82 -2.66 16.26
C LEU A 233 14.79 -2.37 17.40
N ASN A 234 15.69 -1.41 17.22
CA ASN A 234 16.65 -1.01 18.26
C ASN A 234 15.92 -0.47 19.48
N LEU A 235 15.00 0.46 19.29
CA LEU A 235 14.17 1.02 20.36
C LEU A 235 13.46 -0.08 21.18
N TRP A 236 12.81 -1.01 20.51
CA TRP A 236 12.06 -2.07 21.17
C TRP A 236 12.96 -3.09 21.88
N ASN A 237 14.16 -3.36 21.34
CA ASN A 237 15.14 -4.20 22.00
C ASN A 237 15.65 -3.56 23.31
N GLU A 238 16.02 -2.28 23.28
CA GLU A 238 16.47 -1.55 24.47
C GLU A 238 15.38 -1.50 25.55
N ILE A 239 14.12 -1.25 25.15
CA ILE A 239 12.98 -1.23 26.08
C ILE A 239 12.78 -2.61 26.75
N GLU A 240 12.78 -3.68 25.95
CA GLU A 240 12.58 -5.03 26.48
C GLU A 240 13.76 -5.50 27.36
N GLU A 241 14.97 -5.05 27.05
CA GLU A 241 16.16 -5.33 27.84
C GLU A 241 16.11 -4.61 29.21
N HIS A 242 15.70 -3.34 29.22
CA HIS A 242 15.52 -2.56 30.44
C HIS A 242 14.56 -3.22 31.45
N TYR A 243 13.46 -3.79 30.95
CA TYR A 243 12.47 -4.48 31.80
C TYR A 243 12.71 -6.00 31.90
N ASN A 244 13.90 -6.49 31.62
CA ASN A 244 14.17 -7.92 31.60
C ASN A 244 14.06 -8.61 32.98
N ASN A 245 14.23 -7.87 34.04
CA ASN A 245 14.11 -8.35 35.42
C ASN A 245 12.67 -8.43 35.94
N GLU A 246 11.70 -7.91 35.17
CA GLU A 246 10.29 -7.92 35.56
C GLU A 246 9.61 -9.24 35.10
N SER A 247 8.46 -9.53 35.70
CA SER A 247 7.65 -10.66 35.23
C SER A 247 7.23 -10.48 33.77
N PRO A 248 7.07 -11.57 32.98
CA PRO A 248 6.76 -11.46 31.55
C PRO A 248 5.49 -10.66 31.24
N SER A 249 4.49 -10.65 32.12
CA SER A 249 3.27 -9.85 31.97
C SER A 249 3.53 -8.36 32.16
N VAL A 250 4.22 -7.99 33.24
CA VAL A 250 4.56 -6.60 33.57
C VAL A 250 5.52 -6.02 32.55
N LYS A 251 6.52 -6.79 32.11
CA LYS A 251 7.43 -6.41 31.02
C LYS A 251 6.67 -5.99 29.77
N ARG A 252 5.70 -6.81 29.32
CA ARG A 252 4.91 -6.52 28.13
C ARG A 252 4.00 -5.30 28.32
N GLU A 253 3.40 -5.13 29.48
CA GLU A 253 2.55 -3.99 29.80
C GLU A 253 3.37 -2.68 29.75
N LYS A 254 4.48 -2.62 30.46
CA LYS A 254 5.40 -1.47 30.45
C LYS A 254 5.94 -1.19 29.04
N ALA A 255 6.38 -2.21 28.31
CA ALA A 255 6.88 -2.04 26.95
C ALA A 255 5.79 -1.55 25.96
N ALA A 256 4.54 -1.97 26.12
CA ALA A 256 3.42 -1.52 25.30
C ALA A 256 3.11 -0.02 25.47
N GLU A 257 3.44 0.58 26.60
CA GLU A 257 3.33 2.03 26.82
C GLU A 257 4.25 2.83 25.88
N TYR A 258 5.39 2.27 25.50
CA TYR A 258 6.33 2.85 24.55
C TYR A 258 6.07 2.44 23.07
N GLY A 259 4.95 1.76 22.81
CA GLY A 259 4.53 1.40 21.46
C GLY A 259 4.97 0.02 20.98
N VAL A 260 5.57 -0.80 21.84
CA VAL A 260 5.84 -2.21 21.52
C VAL A 260 4.51 -2.94 21.32
N SER A 261 4.38 -3.68 20.25
CA SER A 261 3.14 -4.39 19.92
C SER A 261 3.31 -5.89 20.12
N TYR A 262 2.44 -6.45 20.95
CA TYR A 262 2.36 -7.88 21.20
C TYR A 262 1.07 -8.44 20.65
N VAL A 263 1.15 -9.59 19.98
CA VAL A 263 0.01 -10.23 19.31
C VAL A 263 -0.02 -11.71 19.70
N TRP A 264 -1.22 -12.21 19.98
CA TRP A 264 -1.47 -13.63 20.16
C TRP A 264 -1.54 -14.36 18.81
N ARG A 265 -1.03 -15.58 18.76
CA ARG A 265 -1.28 -16.44 17.60
C ARG A 265 -2.73 -16.87 17.59
N LYS A 266 -3.23 -17.24 16.38
CA LYS A 266 -4.66 -17.46 16.10
C LYS A 266 -5.14 -18.57 17.00
N ASN A 267 -5.18 -19.08 17.84
CA ASN A 267 -5.83 -20.05 18.77
C ASN A 267 -5.30 -19.91 20.21
N GLU A 268 -4.15 -19.26 20.39
CA GLU A 268 -3.52 -19.12 21.71
C GLU A 268 -4.29 -18.22 22.67
N LYS A 269 -5.05 -17.24 22.13
CA LYS A 269 -5.83 -16.33 22.98
C LYS A 269 -6.96 -17.03 23.70
N ALA A 270 -7.69 -17.88 23.00
CA ALA A 270 -8.79 -18.64 23.58
C ALA A 270 -8.28 -19.69 24.58
N GLU A 271 -7.14 -20.34 24.27
CA GLU A 271 -6.50 -21.29 25.18
C GLU A 271 -5.99 -20.62 26.46
N ALA A 272 -5.36 -19.43 26.34
CA ALA A 272 -4.89 -18.66 27.50
C ALA A 272 -6.04 -18.13 28.37
N GLU A 273 -7.15 -17.74 27.78
CA GLU A 273 -8.35 -17.34 28.52
C GLU A 273 -9.00 -18.52 29.25
N ALA A 274 -9.10 -19.68 28.60
CA ALA A 274 -9.62 -20.90 29.21
C ALA A 274 -8.76 -21.38 30.39
N GLU A 275 -7.43 -21.36 30.22
CA GLU A 275 -6.48 -21.74 31.26
C GLU A 275 -6.51 -20.78 32.46
N ARG A 276 -6.67 -19.48 32.22
CA ARG A 276 -6.82 -18.48 33.29
C ARG A 276 -8.10 -18.68 34.09
N LEU A 277 -9.18 -19.08 33.43
CA LEU A 277 -10.44 -19.42 34.10
C LEU A 277 -10.29 -20.69 34.95
N GLU A 278 -9.62 -21.72 34.45
CA GLU A 278 -9.34 -22.95 35.22
C GLU A 278 -8.48 -22.67 36.45
N LEU A 279 -7.40 -21.89 36.34
CA LEU A 279 -6.55 -21.50 37.47
C LEU A 279 -7.33 -20.72 38.55
N ASN A 280 -8.22 -19.80 38.14
CA ASN A 280 -9.06 -19.05 39.08
C ASN A 280 -10.09 -19.93 39.79
N LEU A 281 -10.59 -21.00 39.13
CA LEU A 281 -11.48 -21.97 39.76
C LEU A 281 -10.76 -22.80 40.83
N PHE A 282 -9.52 -23.17 40.59
CA PHE A 282 -8.71 -23.91 41.58
C PHE A 282 -8.24 -23.05 42.76
N SER A 283 -8.01 -21.74 42.56
CA SER A 283 -7.62 -20.83 43.69
C SER A 283 -8.76 -20.42 44.61
N ASN A 284 -10.03 -20.62 44.18
CA ASN A 284 -11.21 -20.32 45.00
C ASN A 284 -11.75 -21.54 45.76
N VAL A 285 -11.06 -22.67 45.76
CA VAL A 285 -11.47 -23.94 46.44
C VAL A 285 -10.64 -24.20 47.69
N GLU A 286 -9.66 -23.31 48.04
CA GLU A 286 -9.00 -23.27 49.34
C GLU A 286 -9.62 -22.17 50.24
#